data_6e55305267a61bc47e1aed73f897e3be
#
_entry.id   6e55305267a61bc47e1aed73f897e3be
#
_cell.length_a   1.000
_cell.length_b   1.000
_cell.length_c   1.000
_cell.angle_alpha   90.00
_cell.angle_beta   90.00
_cell.angle_gamma   90.00
#
_symmetry.space_group_name_H-M   'P 1'
#
loop_
_entity.id
_entity.type
_entity.pdbx_description
1 polymer ?
#
loop_
_entity_poly.entity_id
_entity_poly.type
_entity_poly.pdbx_seq_one_letter_code
_entity_poly.pdbx_strand_id
1 'polypeptide(L)'
;MMKTSDQKYLGDIMSSFGTNNSNIKERCNIGHGAISQIKSMMTEISLGRFCIQIGLILRDSIFVSKILLNSEVWHCLTKYQVEELEKVDRILLRHTLNAHSKTPIEWLYADTGKLDIKSLIQIRRLMYLWHILSRDEGELIHRIYQTQRLSNNVGDWVKMIESDKRELNIDMTDKDIQGVSKETFKSLVKKKVKAKFIQNINSLKAKHSKSKYLECDDLKAAPYIEDSRLNTKNKQLLFKLRSRTLDVKKNFCGTNENPMCTSCGLSEETQGHLLQCPPLVKNLKYLRGKTSKLDENHIYGDIEQQIQIVNIYSDILEEREKLKHQFRDNIPQSEGPVHPSHSVGVLQHTSCDNSVLVCNG
;
A
#
# COMPACT_ATOMS: atom_id res chain seq x y z
N MET A 1 15.72 28.03 31.67
CA MET A 1 15.18 27.76 30.31
C MET A 1 15.52 26.34 29.94
N MET A 2 14.54 25.45 29.86
CA MET A 2 14.76 24.10 29.27
C MET A 2 15.07 24.29 27.78
N LYS A 3 16.27 23.92 27.34
CA LYS A 3 16.60 23.83 25.93
C LYS A 3 15.77 22.69 25.34
N THR A 4 14.73 23.01 24.58
CA THR A 4 14.03 22.01 23.79
C THR A 4 15.00 21.47 22.73
N SER A 5 15.19 20.16 22.69
CA SER A 5 16.09 19.49 21.74
C SER A 5 15.60 19.61 20.29
N ASP A 6 14.31 19.85 20.10
CA ASP A 6 13.61 19.88 18.82
C ASP A 6 12.84 21.19 18.64
N GLN A 7 12.95 21.81 17.46
CA GLN A 7 12.23 23.03 17.10
C GLN A 7 11.51 22.87 15.77
N LYS A 8 10.26 23.36 15.68
CA LYS A 8 9.49 23.35 14.44
C LYS A 8 9.78 24.61 13.63
N TYR A 9 10.23 24.43 12.40
CA TYR A 9 10.53 25.51 11.46
C TYR A 9 9.97 25.19 10.08
N LEU A 10 9.14 26.07 9.53
CA LEU A 10 8.51 25.93 8.21
C LEU A 10 7.88 24.55 7.95
N GLY A 11 7.30 23.97 8.99
CA GLY A 11 6.63 22.68 8.90
C GLY A 11 7.51 21.46 9.16
N ASP A 12 8.83 21.60 9.25
CA ASP A 12 9.74 20.52 9.66
C ASP A 12 10.15 20.65 11.13
N ILE A 13 10.49 19.52 11.74
CA ILE A 13 11.08 19.47 13.07
C ILE A 13 12.59 19.32 12.92
N MET A 14 13.31 20.35 13.36
CA MET A 14 14.76 20.38 13.37
C MET A 14 15.26 19.94 14.75
N SER A 15 16.04 18.87 14.78
CA SER A 15 16.67 18.36 16.01
C SER A 15 18.07 18.97 16.20
N SER A 16 18.39 19.36 17.42
CA SER A 16 19.75 19.79 17.78
C SER A 16 20.81 18.69 17.61
N PHE A 17 20.38 17.43 17.52
CA PHE A 17 21.23 16.26 17.27
C PHE A 17 21.45 15.96 15.78
N GLY A 18 20.90 16.77 14.87
CA GLY A 18 21.03 16.55 13.42
C GLY A 18 20.35 15.27 12.91
N THR A 19 19.32 14.77 13.61
CA THR A 19 18.57 13.58 13.20
C THR A 19 17.19 13.94 12.69
N ASN A 20 16.65 13.11 11.77
CA ASN A 20 15.30 13.29 11.24
C ASN A 20 14.21 12.53 12.02
N ASN A 21 14.53 11.87 13.14
CA ASN A 21 13.58 10.98 13.82
C ASN A 21 12.27 11.68 14.18
N SER A 22 12.34 12.82 14.85
CA SER A 22 11.16 13.60 15.27
C SER A 22 10.38 14.12 14.06
N ASN A 23 11.09 14.57 13.02
CA ASN A 23 10.45 15.01 11.77
C ASN A 23 9.71 13.88 11.08
N ILE A 24 10.34 12.72 10.88
CA ILE A 24 9.71 11.57 10.22
C ILE A 24 8.51 11.07 11.02
N LYS A 25 8.59 11.01 12.35
CA LYS A 25 7.45 10.67 13.23
C LYS A 25 6.28 11.64 13.01
N GLU A 26 6.55 12.94 12.99
CA GLU A 26 5.53 13.96 12.73
C GLU A 26 4.94 13.81 11.33
N ARG A 27 5.77 13.55 10.29
CA ARG A 27 5.27 13.30 8.92
C ARG A 27 4.37 12.06 8.86
N CYS A 28 4.70 11.00 9.57
CA CYS A 28 3.81 9.84 9.68
C CYS A 28 2.47 10.19 10.32
N ASN A 29 2.47 10.98 11.42
CA ASN A 29 1.24 11.45 12.07
C ASN A 29 0.39 12.31 11.13
N ILE A 30 1.00 13.26 10.42
CA ILE A 30 0.34 14.07 9.40
C ILE A 30 -0.22 13.18 8.29
N GLY A 31 0.52 12.16 7.88
CA GLY A 31 0.08 11.15 6.91
C GLY A 31 -1.17 10.40 7.37
N HIS A 32 -1.22 9.94 8.62
CA HIS A 32 -2.42 9.30 9.19
C HIS A 32 -3.62 10.24 9.21
N GLY A 33 -3.43 11.52 9.56
CA GLY A 33 -4.48 12.53 9.49
C GLY A 33 -4.98 12.75 8.05
N ALA A 34 -4.07 12.79 7.08
CA ALA A 34 -4.42 12.89 5.66
C ALA A 34 -5.20 11.66 5.17
N ILE A 35 -4.82 10.45 5.61
CA ILE A 35 -5.57 9.22 5.29
C ILE A 35 -6.99 9.30 5.83
N SER A 36 -7.19 9.75 7.08
CA SER A 36 -8.52 9.89 7.67
C SER A 36 -9.37 10.88 6.87
N GLN A 37 -8.80 12.02 6.47
CA GLN A 37 -9.45 13.00 5.61
C GLN A 37 -9.85 12.41 4.25
N ILE A 38 -8.94 11.69 3.59
CA ILE A 38 -9.19 11.05 2.29
C ILE A 38 -10.28 9.99 2.41
N LYS A 39 -10.26 9.19 3.48
CA LYS A 39 -11.30 8.18 3.73
C LYS A 39 -12.68 8.80 3.85
N SER A 40 -12.83 9.92 4.60
CA SER A 40 -14.08 10.66 4.68
C SER A 40 -14.55 11.12 3.30
N MET A 41 -13.67 11.78 2.54
CA MET A 41 -13.98 12.22 1.17
C MET A 41 -14.39 11.06 0.25
N MET A 42 -13.68 9.93 0.31
CA MET A 42 -14.02 8.76 -0.48
C MET A 42 -15.38 8.17 -0.10
N THR A 43 -15.76 8.21 1.17
CA THR A 43 -17.06 7.75 1.63
C THR A 43 -18.18 8.64 1.09
N GLU A 44 -18.00 9.94 1.11
CA GLU A 44 -18.97 10.92 0.58
C GLU A 44 -19.16 10.81 -0.95
N ILE A 45 -18.05 10.52 -1.68
CA ILE A 45 -18.03 10.42 -3.15
C ILE A 45 -18.34 8.98 -3.61
N SER A 46 -18.37 8.00 -2.72
CA SER A 46 -18.27 6.55 -2.97
C SER A 46 -19.41 5.91 -3.75
N LEU A 47 -20.28 6.69 -4.30
CA LEU A 47 -21.44 6.20 -5.05
C LEU A 47 -21.13 5.84 -6.51
N GLY A 48 -19.85 5.77 -6.92
CA GLY A 48 -19.55 5.67 -8.34
C GLY A 48 -18.41 4.73 -8.76
N ARG A 49 -18.31 4.59 -10.07
CA ARG A 49 -17.32 3.77 -10.80
C ARG A 49 -15.87 4.25 -10.65
N PHE A 50 -15.65 5.47 -10.15
CA PHE A 50 -14.36 6.16 -10.13
C PHE A 50 -13.67 6.20 -8.76
N CYS A 51 -14.19 5.53 -7.74
CA CYS A 51 -13.68 5.63 -6.36
C CYS A 51 -12.19 5.31 -6.25
N ILE A 52 -11.68 4.27 -6.93
CA ILE A 52 -10.24 3.93 -6.89
C ILE A 52 -9.42 5.04 -7.55
N GLN A 53 -9.81 5.52 -8.72
CA GLN A 53 -9.10 6.59 -9.44
C GLN A 53 -9.06 7.88 -8.62
N ILE A 54 -10.19 8.26 -8.01
CA ILE A 54 -10.28 9.43 -7.11
C ILE A 54 -9.35 9.22 -5.91
N GLY A 55 -9.37 8.05 -5.28
CA GLY A 55 -8.46 7.72 -4.17
C GLY A 55 -6.98 7.87 -4.54
N LEU A 56 -6.60 7.45 -5.75
CA LEU A 56 -5.23 7.60 -6.26
C LEU A 56 -4.87 9.05 -6.60
N ILE A 57 -5.83 9.87 -7.05
CA ILE A 57 -5.64 11.32 -7.25
C ILE A 57 -5.47 12.01 -5.89
N LEU A 58 -6.33 11.70 -4.91
CA LEU A 58 -6.24 12.26 -3.56
C LEU A 58 -4.95 11.85 -2.84
N ARG A 59 -4.45 10.61 -3.09
CA ARG A 59 -3.13 10.21 -2.64
C ARG A 59 -2.05 11.17 -3.14
N ASP A 60 -2.01 11.43 -4.42
CA ASP A 60 -0.94 12.24 -5.00
C ASP A 60 -1.08 13.73 -4.63
N SER A 61 -2.30 14.26 -4.60
CA SER A 61 -2.57 15.67 -4.35
C SER A 61 -2.56 16.07 -2.88
N ILE A 62 -3.08 15.24 -1.99
CA ILE A 62 -3.22 15.55 -0.57
C ILE A 62 -2.17 14.81 0.26
N PHE A 63 -2.14 13.47 0.18
CA PHE A 63 -1.30 12.67 1.05
C PHE A 63 0.19 12.89 0.76
N VAL A 64 0.62 12.69 -0.50
CA VAL A 64 2.02 12.85 -0.91
C VAL A 64 2.52 14.27 -0.67
N SER A 65 1.67 15.28 -0.91
CA SER A 65 2.04 16.68 -0.68
C SER A 65 2.30 16.98 0.79
N LYS A 66 1.50 16.40 1.70
CA LYS A 66 1.64 16.59 3.15
C LYS A 66 2.80 15.79 3.75
N ILE A 67 2.92 14.49 3.39
CA ILE A 67 3.93 13.60 3.98
C ILE A 67 5.35 13.92 3.49
N LEU A 68 5.50 14.41 2.26
CA LEU A 68 6.77 14.74 1.65
C LEU A 68 7.07 16.25 1.60
N LEU A 69 6.41 17.06 2.43
CA LEU A 69 6.74 18.49 2.50
C LEU A 69 8.21 18.63 2.90
N ASN A 70 8.97 19.44 2.15
CA ASN A 70 10.41 19.69 2.30
C ASN A 70 11.31 18.44 2.21
N SER A 71 10.80 17.32 1.64
CA SER A 71 11.60 16.09 1.56
C SER A 71 12.84 16.21 0.66
N GLU A 72 12.89 17.22 -0.17
CA GLU A 72 14.04 17.54 -1.02
C GLU A 72 15.31 17.92 -0.23
N VAL A 73 15.15 18.44 0.99
CA VAL A 73 16.28 18.85 1.85
C VAL A 73 16.55 17.88 2.99
N TRP A 74 15.75 16.82 3.16
CA TRP A 74 16.01 15.85 4.23
C TRP A 74 17.35 15.14 4.00
N HIS A 75 18.21 15.18 5.00
CA HIS A 75 19.52 14.52 5.00
C HIS A 75 19.51 13.29 5.92
N CYS A 76 20.50 12.44 5.83
CA CYS A 76 20.71 11.27 6.73
C CYS A 76 19.48 10.36 6.89
N LEU A 77 18.65 10.23 5.84
CA LEU A 77 17.51 9.31 5.91
C LEU A 77 17.99 7.86 5.99
N THR A 78 17.62 7.18 7.06
CA THR A 78 17.86 5.75 7.22
C THR A 78 16.82 4.92 6.46
N LYS A 79 17.16 3.67 6.13
CA LYS A 79 16.20 2.72 5.54
C LYS A 79 14.95 2.54 6.41
N TYR A 80 15.12 2.54 7.73
CA TYR A 80 14.01 2.43 8.67
C TYR A 80 13.06 3.62 8.57
N GLN A 81 13.57 4.85 8.51
CA GLN A 81 12.75 6.05 8.38
C GLN A 81 11.96 6.09 7.07
N VAL A 82 12.57 5.69 5.96
CA VAL A 82 11.88 5.56 4.67
C VAL A 82 10.78 4.51 4.76
N GLU A 83 11.07 3.35 5.38
CA GLU A 83 10.08 2.27 5.55
C GLU A 83 8.89 2.71 6.41
N GLU A 84 9.07 3.53 7.44
CA GLU A 84 7.96 4.08 8.24
C GLU A 84 7.03 4.95 7.37
N LEU A 85 7.58 5.83 6.54
CA LEU A 85 6.78 6.62 5.59
C LEU A 85 6.04 5.74 4.58
N GLU A 86 6.70 4.71 4.06
CA GLU A 86 6.10 3.76 3.12
C GLU A 86 5.00 2.91 3.74
N LYS A 87 5.12 2.55 5.02
CA LYS A 87 4.04 1.87 5.75
C LYS A 87 2.76 2.70 5.75
N VAL A 88 2.87 4.01 5.98
CA VAL A 88 1.72 4.92 5.96
C VAL A 88 1.11 5.01 4.56
N ASP A 89 1.93 5.11 3.51
CA ASP A 89 1.46 5.11 2.12
C ASP A 89 0.71 3.81 1.75
N ARG A 90 1.26 2.67 2.14
CA ARG A 90 0.64 1.36 1.90
C ARG A 90 -0.70 1.18 2.62
N ILE A 91 -0.92 1.84 3.78
CA ILE A 91 -2.24 1.86 4.43
C ILE A 91 -3.28 2.52 3.52
N LEU A 92 -2.94 3.66 2.91
CA LEU A 92 -3.83 4.36 1.99
C LEU A 92 -4.11 3.54 0.72
N LEU A 93 -3.06 2.98 0.10
CA LEU A 93 -3.21 2.15 -1.09
C LEU A 93 -4.06 0.90 -0.82
N ARG A 94 -3.83 0.22 0.33
CA ARG A 94 -4.67 -0.94 0.72
C ARG A 94 -6.13 -0.54 0.93
N HIS A 95 -6.38 0.60 1.55
CA HIS A 95 -7.74 1.09 1.73
C HIS A 95 -8.42 1.37 0.37
N THR A 96 -7.75 2.07 -0.53
CA THR A 96 -8.25 2.42 -1.87
C THR A 96 -8.60 1.17 -2.69
N LEU A 97 -7.75 0.15 -2.63
CA LEU A 97 -7.92 -1.11 -3.34
C LEU A 97 -8.77 -2.14 -2.59
N ASN A 98 -9.22 -1.85 -1.37
CA ASN A 98 -9.81 -2.83 -0.46
C ASN A 98 -8.95 -4.10 -0.34
N ALA A 99 -7.64 -3.91 -0.26
CA ALA A 99 -6.66 -4.98 -0.23
C ALA A 99 -6.48 -5.54 1.18
N HIS A 100 -6.29 -6.86 1.26
CA HIS A 100 -5.98 -7.52 2.52
C HIS A 100 -4.58 -7.13 3.04
N SER A 101 -4.37 -7.18 4.37
CA SER A 101 -3.07 -6.87 5.00
C SER A 101 -1.93 -7.76 4.49
N LYS A 102 -2.22 -9.03 4.15
CA LYS A 102 -1.27 -9.99 3.58
C LYS A 102 -1.05 -9.86 2.06
N THR A 103 -1.65 -8.84 1.41
CA THR A 103 -1.40 -8.60 -0.02
C THR A 103 0.06 -8.20 -0.23
N PRO A 104 0.80 -8.86 -1.15
CA PRO A 104 2.17 -8.50 -1.46
C PRO A 104 2.27 -7.03 -1.93
N ILE A 105 3.33 -6.35 -1.49
CA ILE A 105 3.49 -4.89 -1.69
C ILE A 105 3.60 -4.54 -3.19
N GLU A 106 4.27 -5.38 -3.94
CA GLU A 106 4.48 -5.20 -5.38
C GLU A 106 3.17 -5.07 -6.17
N TRP A 107 2.10 -5.79 -5.77
CA TRP A 107 0.78 -5.67 -6.39
C TRP A 107 0.14 -4.30 -6.17
N LEU A 108 0.34 -3.70 -4.97
CA LEU A 108 -0.23 -2.38 -4.66
C LEU A 108 0.29 -1.32 -5.62
N TYR A 109 1.58 -1.36 -5.90
CA TYR A 109 2.22 -0.35 -6.75
C TYR A 109 2.09 -0.67 -8.24
N ALA A 110 2.24 -1.94 -8.65
CA ALA A 110 2.15 -2.33 -10.05
C ALA A 110 0.75 -2.05 -10.62
N ASP A 111 -0.32 -2.51 -9.96
CA ASP A 111 -1.68 -2.32 -10.46
C ASP A 111 -2.14 -0.86 -10.38
N THR A 112 -1.66 -0.07 -9.42
CA THR A 112 -2.01 1.37 -9.33
C THR A 112 -1.14 2.26 -10.21
N GLY A 113 -0.02 1.77 -10.72
CA GLY A 113 0.95 2.58 -11.47
C GLY A 113 1.62 3.66 -10.64
N LYS A 114 1.66 3.53 -9.30
CA LYS A 114 2.22 4.54 -8.41
C LYS A 114 3.65 4.23 -8.01
N LEU A 115 4.46 5.26 -7.86
CA LEU A 115 5.79 5.17 -7.27
C LEU A 115 5.68 5.09 -5.74
N ASP A 116 6.65 4.42 -5.12
CA ASP A 116 6.82 4.40 -3.67
C ASP A 116 7.38 5.73 -3.14
N ILE A 117 7.35 5.90 -1.84
CA ILE A 117 7.81 7.12 -1.15
C ILE A 117 9.29 7.37 -1.39
N LYS A 118 10.12 6.32 -1.37
CA LYS A 118 11.57 6.43 -1.66
C LYS A 118 11.82 7.05 -3.03
N SER A 119 11.17 6.54 -4.05
CA SER A 119 11.27 7.03 -5.43
C SER A 119 10.84 8.49 -5.56
N LEU A 120 9.76 8.88 -4.86
CA LEU A 120 9.29 10.27 -4.86
C LEU A 120 10.28 11.22 -4.18
N ILE A 121 10.91 10.81 -3.06
CA ILE A 121 11.96 11.58 -2.38
C ILE A 121 13.17 11.74 -3.32
N GLN A 122 13.60 10.68 -4.01
CA GLN A 122 14.71 10.75 -4.95
C GLN A 122 14.44 11.75 -6.09
N ILE A 123 13.23 11.73 -6.66
CA ILE A 123 12.86 12.71 -7.70
C ILE A 123 12.94 14.14 -7.15
N ARG A 124 12.37 14.42 -5.97
CA ARG A 124 12.38 15.75 -5.36
C ARG A 124 13.79 16.24 -5.10
N ARG A 125 14.63 15.38 -4.51
CA ARG A 125 16.01 15.70 -4.16
C ARG A 125 16.87 16.01 -5.40
N LEU A 126 16.75 15.21 -6.46
CA LEU A 126 17.47 15.45 -7.70
C LEU A 126 16.97 16.69 -8.43
N MET A 127 15.66 16.97 -8.40
CA MET A 127 15.13 18.21 -8.95
C MET A 127 15.58 19.45 -8.16
N TYR A 128 15.77 19.30 -6.85
CA TYR A 128 16.33 20.37 -6.02
C TYR A 128 17.82 20.59 -6.31
N LEU A 129 18.58 19.54 -6.60
CA LEU A 129 19.96 19.67 -7.10
C LEU A 129 19.98 20.53 -8.38
N TRP A 130 19.12 20.23 -9.36
CA TRP A 130 19.01 21.04 -10.56
C TRP A 130 18.73 22.52 -10.23
N HIS A 131 17.82 22.78 -9.29
CA HIS A 131 17.49 24.13 -8.83
C HIS A 131 18.71 24.83 -8.23
N ILE A 132 19.48 24.17 -7.38
CA ILE A 132 20.71 24.72 -6.79
C ILE A 132 21.72 25.09 -7.89
N LEU A 133 21.98 24.15 -8.79
CA LEU A 133 22.98 24.32 -9.85
C LEU A 133 22.57 25.38 -10.90
N SER A 134 21.26 25.66 -11.05
CA SER A 134 20.77 26.71 -11.93
C SER A 134 20.86 28.13 -11.34
N ARG A 135 21.31 28.28 -10.08
CA ARG A 135 21.49 29.56 -9.40
C ARG A 135 22.91 30.08 -9.58
N ASP A 136 23.05 31.39 -9.39
CA ASP A 136 24.37 32.03 -9.44
C ASP A 136 25.30 31.43 -8.36
N GLU A 137 26.58 31.27 -8.71
CA GLU A 137 27.59 30.69 -7.79
C GLU A 137 27.78 31.52 -6.51
N GLY A 138 27.47 32.82 -6.57
CA GLY A 138 27.49 33.72 -5.41
C GLY A 138 26.34 33.55 -4.44
N GLU A 139 25.25 32.89 -4.83
CA GLU A 139 24.10 32.66 -3.94
C GLU A 139 24.46 31.72 -2.79
N LEU A 140 23.91 31.99 -1.61
CA LEU A 140 24.19 31.22 -0.37
C LEU A 140 23.96 29.73 -0.56
N ILE A 141 22.86 29.34 -1.22
CA ILE A 141 22.51 27.94 -1.44
C ILE A 141 23.56 27.20 -2.29
N HIS A 142 24.08 27.86 -3.33
CA HIS A 142 25.14 27.31 -4.19
C HIS A 142 26.45 27.16 -3.41
N ARG A 143 26.80 28.17 -2.61
CA ARG A 143 28.00 28.13 -1.73
C ARG A 143 27.92 27.03 -0.68
N ILE A 144 26.74 26.82 -0.05
CA ILE A 144 26.51 25.70 0.88
C ILE A 144 26.73 24.37 0.17
N TYR A 145 26.17 24.20 -1.02
CA TYR A 145 26.34 22.99 -1.82
C TYR A 145 27.82 22.71 -2.12
N GLN A 146 28.58 23.70 -2.58
CA GLN A 146 30.01 23.56 -2.86
C GLN A 146 30.81 23.22 -1.59
N THR A 147 30.49 23.83 -0.45
CA THR A 147 31.13 23.52 0.84
C THR A 147 30.88 22.08 1.24
N GLN A 148 29.67 21.56 1.10
CA GLN A 148 29.34 20.16 1.40
C GLN A 148 30.02 19.19 0.42
N ARG A 149 30.24 19.56 -0.83
CA ARG A 149 31.01 18.73 -1.78
C ARG A 149 32.46 18.52 -1.34
N LEU A 150 33.05 19.51 -0.71
CA LEU A 150 34.42 19.45 -0.19
C LEU A 150 34.49 18.74 1.17
N SER A 151 33.34 18.62 1.85
CA SER A 151 33.23 17.91 3.11
C SER A 151 33.25 16.39 2.92
N ASN A 152 33.89 15.67 3.84
CA ASN A 152 33.85 14.21 3.87
C ASN A 152 32.81 13.65 4.87
N ASN A 153 31.88 14.47 5.35
CA ASN A 153 30.86 14.03 6.29
C ASN A 153 29.87 13.09 5.63
N VAL A 154 29.74 11.89 6.16
CA VAL A 154 28.88 10.82 5.61
C VAL A 154 27.39 11.21 5.61
N GLY A 155 27.01 12.09 6.53
CA GLY A 155 25.61 12.52 6.69
C GLY A 155 25.17 13.70 5.82
N ASP A 156 26.08 14.31 5.06
CA ASP A 156 25.77 15.51 4.27
C ASP A 156 24.76 15.20 3.17
N TRP A 157 23.92 16.19 2.86
CA TRP A 157 22.90 16.10 1.82
C TRP A 157 23.49 15.74 0.45
N VAL A 158 24.70 16.28 0.14
CA VAL A 158 25.43 15.98 -1.11
C VAL A 158 25.76 14.50 -1.23
N LYS A 159 26.13 13.83 -0.12
CA LYS A 159 26.40 12.37 -0.16
C LYS A 159 25.17 11.55 -0.49
N MET A 160 23.98 12.01 -0.10
CA MET A 160 22.73 11.37 -0.49
C MET A 160 22.40 11.58 -1.97
N ILE A 161 22.70 12.76 -2.52
CA ILE A 161 22.60 13.02 -3.97
C ILE A 161 23.51 12.05 -4.75
N GLU A 162 24.75 11.91 -4.34
CA GLU A 162 25.69 10.99 -4.99
C GLU A 162 25.24 9.52 -4.89
N SER A 163 24.62 9.16 -3.75
CA SER A 163 24.02 7.83 -3.58
C SER A 163 22.82 7.63 -4.51
N ASP A 164 21.93 8.62 -4.61
CA ASP A 164 20.77 8.56 -5.50
C ASP A 164 21.19 8.50 -6.96
N LYS A 165 22.17 9.31 -7.39
CA LYS A 165 22.72 9.28 -8.75
C LYS A 165 23.30 7.89 -9.09
N ARG A 166 24.08 7.29 -8.18
CA ARG A 166 24.63 5.94 -8.36
C ARG A 166 23.54 4.87 -8.43
N GLU A 167 22.57 4.91 -7.51
CA GLU A 167 21.47 3.93 -7.50
C GLU A 167 20.64 3.97 -8.79
N LEU A 168 20.47 5.17 -9.35
CA LEU A 168 19.68 5.42 -10.55
C LEU A 168 20.49 5.35 -11.85
N ASN A 169 21.80 5.10 -11.78
CA ASN A 169 22.69 5.15 -12.94
C ASN A 169 22.57 6.48 -13.71
N ILE A 170 22.65 7.60 -12.99
CA ILE A 170 22.68 8.96 -13.54
C ILE A 170 24.14 9.42 -13.52
N ASP A 171 24.81 9.26 -14.64
CA ASP A 171 26.22 9.59 -14.81
C ASP A 171 26.38 10.97 -15.49
N MET A 172 25.87 12.00 -14.79
CA MET A 172 25.96 13.40 -15.22
C MET A 172 26.77 14.18 -14.19
N THR A 173 27.71 14.99 -14.68
CA THR A 173 28.42 15.96 -13.84
C THR A 173 27.50 17.16 -13.53
N ASP A 174 27.91 17.99 -12.59
CA ASP A 174 27.17 19.22 -12.27
C ASP A 174 27.05 20.16 -13.50
N LYS A 175 28.11 20.23 -14.32
CA LYS A 175 28.11 20.99 -15.58
C LYS A 175 27.10 20.44 -16.59
N ASP A 176 27.02 19.12 -16.71
CA ASP A 176 26.04 18.47 -17.57
C ASP A 176 24.61 18.78 -17.14
N ILE A 177 24.37 18.78 -15.81
CA ILE A 177 23.05 19.10 -15.23
C ILE A 177 22.70 20.56 -15.46
N GLN A 178 23.66 21.47 -15.30
CA GLN A 178 23.48 22.92 -15.61
C GLN A 178 23.17 23.16 -17.09
N GLY A 179 23.79 22.37 -17.97
CA GLY A 179 23.65 22.51 -19.43
C GLY A 179 22.32 22.05 -20.00
N VAL A 180 21.44 21.43 -19.21
CA VAL A 180 20.15 20.93 -19.68
C VAL A 180 18.98 21.68 -19.06
N SER A 181 17.85 21.78 -19.82
CA SER A 181 16.64 22.40 -19.30
C SER A 181 16.04 21.59 -18.12
N LYS A 182 15.26 22.28 -17.27
CA LYS A 182 14.56 21.65 -16.16
C LYS A 182 13.69 20.49 -16.62
N GLU A 183 13.00 20.65 -17.72
CA GLU A 183 12.09 19.65 -18.29
C GLU A 183 12.85 18.42 -18.78
N THR A 184 13.98 18.62 -19.44
CA THR A 184 14.87 17.54 -19.91
C THR A 184 15.41 16.75 -18.74
N PHE A 185 15.96 17.44 -17.74
CA PHE A 185 16.49 16.78 -16.54
C PHE A 185 15.40 16.04 -15.76
N LYS A 186 14.23 16.67 -15.59
CA LYS A 186 13.05 16.05 -14.94
C LYS A 186 12.59 14.78 -15.66
N SER A 187 12.56 14.80 -16.98
CA SER A 187 12.20 13.64 -17.80
C SER A 187 13.18 12.49 -17.60
N LEU A 188 14.50 12.81 -17.65
CA LEU A 188 15.56 11.84 -17.40
C LEU A 188 15.43 11.20 -16.01
N VAL A 189 15.34 12.02 -14.95
CA VAL A 189 15.22 11.55 -13.56
C VAL A 189 14.00 10.65 -13.40
N LYS A 190 12.83 11.08 -13.89
CA LYS A 190 11.61 10.27 -13.81
C LYS A 190 11.77 8.94 -14.54
N LYS A 191 12.37 8.93 -15.74
CA LYS A 191 12.63 7.70 -16.51
C LYS A 191 13.54 6.74 -15.74
N LYS A 192 14.65 7.25 -15.16
CA LYS A 192 15.60 6.44 -14.40
C LYS A 192 14.99 5.88 -13.11
N VAL A 193 14.28 6.72 -12.35
CA VAL A 193 13.58 6.29 -11.14
C VAL A 193 12.53 5.21 -11.46
N LYS A 194 11.72 5.42 -12.50
CA LYS A 194 10.72 4.45 -12.94
C LYS A 194 11.34 3.11 -13.33
N ALA A 195 12.41 3.12 -14.11
CA ALA A 195 13.11 1.90 -14.51
C ALA A 195 13.67 1.15 -13.28
N LYS A 196 14.27 1.87 -12.33
CA LYS A 196 14.78 1.27 -11.09
C LYS A 196 13.69 0.70 -10.24
N PHE A 197 12.56 1.39 -10.13
CA PHE A 197 11.40 0.93 -9.37
C PHE A 197 10.80 -0.35 -9.97
N ILE A 198 10.62 -0.41 -11.29
CA ILE A 198 10.17 -1.62 -11.99
C ILE A 198 11.13 -2.79 -11.73
N GLN A 199 12.44 -2.56 -11.81
CA GLN A 199 13.44 -3.57 -11.47
C GLN A 199 13.27 -4.11 -10.03
N ASN A 200 12.98 -3.21 -9.07
CA ASN A 200 12.75 -3.58 -7.68
C ASN A 200 11.46 -4.42 -7.54
N ILE A 201 10.34 -4.03 -8.18
CA ILE A 201 9.10 -4.80 -8.21
C ILE A 201 9.35 -6.21 -8.75
N ASN A 202 10.04 -6.33 -9.87
CA ASN A 202 10.34 -7.63 -10.49
C ASN A 202 11.25 -8.50 -9.62
N SER A 203 12.14 -7.89 -8.83
CA SER A 203 12.94 -8.60 -7.83
C SER A 203 12.11 -9.13 -6.66
N LEU A 204 11.08 -8.38 -6.23
CA LEU A 204 10.13 -8.82 -5.19
C LEU A 204 9.22 -9.92 -5.70
N LYS A 205 8.76 -9.83 -6.96
CA LYS A 205 7.97 -10.88 -7.63
C LYS A 205 8.60 -12.26 -7.47
N ALA A 206 9.92 -12.37 -7.65
CA ALA A 206 10.62 -13.64 -7.55
C ALA A 206 10.59 -14.26 -6.13
N LYS A 207 10.31 -13.46 -5.11
CA LYS A 207 10.31 -13.89 -3.70
C LYS A 207 8.93 -14.33 -3.20
N HIS A 208 7.85 -13.93 -3.87
CA HIS A 208 6.48 -14.17 -3.40
C HIS A 208 5.71 -15.04 -4.37
N SER A 209 5.27 -16.21 -3.93
CA SER A 209 4.48 -17.15 -4.76
C SER A 209 3.16 -16.55 -5.28
N LYS A 210 2.54 -15.65 -4.50
CA LYS A 210 1.32 -14.92 -4.90
C LYS A 210 1.56 -13.92 -6.02
N SER A 211 2.81 -13.53 -6.27
CA SER A 211 3.18 -12.55 -7.30
C SER A 211 3.68 -13.19 -8.59
N LYS A 212 3.56 -14.51 -8.72
CA LYS A 212 4.00 -15.27 -9.92
C LYS A 212 3.47 -14.68 -11.23
N TYR A 213 2.23 -14.22 -11.24
CA TYR A 213 1.55 -13.70 -12.43
C TYR A 213 1.60 -12.17 -12.56
N LEU A 214 2.35 -11.50 -11.68
CA LEU A 214 2.55 -10.06 -11.78
C LEU A 214 3.40 -9.75 -13.00
N GLU A 215 2.91 -8.90 -13.89
CA GLU A 215 3.66 -8.31 -14.99
C GLU A 215 3.75 -6.81 -14.77
N CYS A 216 4.96 -6.28 -14.75
CA CYS A 216 5.23 -4.86 -14.56
C CYS A 216 6.36 -4.43 -15.48
N ASP A 217 6.02 -4.21 -16.76
CA ASP A 217 6.96 -3.72 -17.76
C ASP A 217 6.92 -2.19 -17.87
N ASP A 218 5.79 -1.61 -17.55
CA ASP A 218 5.60 -0.16 -17.47
C ASP A 218 4.77 0.21 -16.23
N LEU A 219 5.12 1.30 -15.57
CA LEU A 219 4.41 1.79 -14.39
C LEU A 219 3.21 2.64 -14.82
N LYS A 220 2.12 1.96 -15.15
CA LYS A 220 0.80 2.54 -15.47
C LYS A 220 -0.27 1.84 -14.64
N ALA A 221 -1.37 2.53 -14.38
CA ALA A 221 -2.52 1.88 -13.77
C ALA A 221 -2.98 0.71 -14.64
N ALA A 222 -3.33 -0.40 -13.99
CA ALA A 222 -3.85 -1.57 -14.70
C ALA A 222 -5.15 -1.20 -15.44
N PRO A 223 -5.37 -1.71 -16.68
CA PRO A 223 -6.49 -1.30 -17.53
C PRO A 223 -7.85 -1.37 -16.84
N TYR A 224 -8.07 -2.38 -16.03
CA TYR A 224 -9.34 -2.55 -15.30
C TYR A 224 -9.62 -1.42 -14.28
N ILE A 225 -8.60 -0.76 -13.74
CA ILE A 225 -8.77 0.39 -12.84
C ILE A 225 -9.37 1.58 -13.58
N GLU A 226 -8.99 1.76 -14.84
CA GLU A 226 -9.44 2.88 -15.67
C GLU A 226 -10.75 2.58 -16.41
N ASP A 227 -11.13 1.30 -16.56
CA ASP A 227 -12.31 0.92 -17.32
C ASP A 227 -13.62 1.38 -16.64
N SER A 228 -14.42 2.15 -17.38
CA SER A 228 -15.69 2.70 -16.88
C SER A 228 -16.83 1.69 -16.78
N ARG A 229 -16.72 0.52 -17.41
CA ARG A 229 -17.71 -0.56 -17.37
C ARG A 229 -17.72 -1.29 -16.01
N LEU A 230 -16.59 -1.26 -15.30
CA LEU A 230 -16.45 -1.87 -13.98
C LEU A 230 -16.80 -0.86 -12.88
N ASN A 231 -17.66 -1.29 -11.96
CA ASN A 231 -17.89 -0.55 -10.72
C ASN A 231 -16.72 -0.75 -9.73
N THR A 232 -16.68 0.07 -8.67
CA THR A 232 -15.61 0.02 -7.67
C THR A 232 -15.47 -1.36 -7.01
N LYS A 233 -16.59 -2.02 -6.68
CA LYS A 233 -16.57 -3.36 -6.05
C LYS A 233 -15.93 -4.39 -6.96
N ASN A 234 -16.27 -4.38 -8.26
CA ASN A 234 -15.69 -5.31 -9.22
C ASN A 234 -14.21 -5.02 -9.48
N LYS A 235 -13.79 -3.76 -9.52
CA LYS A 235 -12.36 -3.39 -9.60
C LYS A 235 -11.58 -3.92 -8.39
N GLN A 236 -12.12 -3.73 -7.18
CA GLN A 236 -11.51 -4.22 -5.95
C GLN A 236 -11.51 -5.76 -5.88
N LEU A 237 -12.56 -6.40 -6.35
CA LEU A 237 -12.62 -7.86 -6.47
C LEU A 237 -11.55 -8.38 -7.44
N LEU A 238 -11.44 -7.76 -8.63
CA LEU A 238 -10.43 -8.14 -9.61
C LEU A 238 -9.01 -7.97 -9.07
N PHE A 239 -8.73 -6.89 -8.32
CA PHE A 239 -7.46 -6.72 -7.63
C PHE A 239 -7.17 -7.89 -6.66
N LYS A 240 -8.16 -8.30 -5.85
CA LYS A 240 -8.01 -9.44 -4.92
C LYS A 240 -7.76 -10.77 -5.65
N LEU A 241 -8.42 -10.97 -6.78
CA LEU A 241 -8.22 -12.15 -7.62
C LEU A 241 -6.81 -12.17 -8.22
N ARG A 242 -6.36 -11.06 -8.82
CA ARG A 242 -5.03 -10.92 -9.42
C ARG A 242 -3.91 -11.11 -8.38
N SER A 243 -4.04 -10.50 -7.23
CA SER A 243 -3.07 -10.59 -6.15
C SER A 243 -3.17 -11.88 -5.32
N ARG A 244 -4.09 -12.79 -5.65
CA ARG A 244 -4.35 -14.03 -4.93
C ARG A 244 -4.64 -13.83 -3.44
N THR A 245 -5.39 -12.78 -3.15
CA THR A 245 -5.80 -12.42 -1.79
C THR A 245 -7.32 -12.36 -1.62
N LEU A 246 -8.05 -13.08 -2.50
CA LEU A 246 -9.48 -13.28 -2.30
C LEU A 246 -9.72 -13.95 -0.95
N ASP A 247 -10.82 -13.58 -0.30
CA ASP A 247 -11.24 -14.14 0.99
C ASP A 247 -11.77 -15.57 0.82
N VAL A 248 -10.81 -16.50 0.68
CA VAL A 248 -11.02 -17.95 0.65
C VAL A 248 -10.17 -18.58 1.74
N LYS A 249 -10.64 -19.68 2.33
CA LYS A 249 -9.98 -20.32 3.47
C LYS A 249 -8.50 -20.63 3.21
N LYS A 250 -8.16 -21.18 2.04
CA LYS A 250 -6.77 -21.54 1.71
C LYS A 250 -5.80 -20.36 1.77
N ASN A 251 -6.28 -19.14 1.52
CA ASN A 251 -5.41 -17.95 1.56
C ASN A 251 -5.07 -17.50 2.98
N PHE A 252 -5.90 -17.83 3.96
CA PHE A 252 -5.83 -17.24 5.30
C PHE A 252 -5.87 -18.25 6.44
N CYS A 253 -6.21 -19.54 6.18
CA CYS A 253 -6.20 -20.55 7.23
C CYS A 253 -4.79 -20.71 7.80
N GLY A 254 -4.70 -20.85 9.12
CA GLY A 254 -3.49 -21.25 9.83
C GLY A 254 -3.15 -22.73 9.56
N THR A 255 -2.00 -23.16 10.02
CA THR A 255 -1.53 -24.56 9.87
C THR A 255 -2.49 -25.59 10.49
N ASN A 256 -3.28 -25.18 11.48
CA ASN A 256 -4.21 -26.05 12.21
C ASN A 256 -5.69 -25.82 11.82
N GLU A 257 -5.98 -24.93 10.86
CA GLU A 257 -7.34 -24.67 10.44
C GLU A 257 -7.72 -25.51 9.22
N ASN A 258 -8.99 -25.91 9.15
CA ASN A 258 -9.50 -26.71 8.04
C ASN A 258 -9.65 -25.86 6.78
N PRO A 259 -8.86 -26.08 5.71
CA PRO A 259 -8.94 -25.33 4.47
C PRO A 259 -10.13 -25.73 3.58
N MET A 260 -10.92 -26.73 3.97
CA MET A 260 -11.99 -27.29 3.15
C MET A 260 -13.10 -26.28 2.88
N CYS A 261 -13.65 -26.31 1.67
CA CYS A 261 -14.73 -25.43 1.22
C CYS A 261 -15.97 -25.59 2.08
N THR A 262 -16.48 -24.48 2.61
CA THR A 262 -17.70 -24.47 3.44
C THR A 262 -18.95 -24.84 2.68
N SER A 263 -18.98 -24.60 1.35
CA SER A 263 -20.17 -24.84 0.54
C SER A 263 -20.32 -26.29 0.10
N CYS A 264 -19.22 -27.02 -0.14
CA CYS A 264 -19.29 -28.41 -0.62
C CYS A 264 -18.59 -29.43 0.30
N GLY A 265 -17.67 -29.03 1.15
CA GLY A 265 -16.88 -29.94 2.01
C GLY A 265 -15.93 -30.90 1.29
N LEU A 266 -15.84 -30.85 -0.05
CA LEU A 266 -15.18 -31.84 -0.89
C LEU A 266 -13.72 -31.51 -1.23
N SER A 267 -13.37 -30.24 -1.28
CA SER A 267 -12.06 -29.75 -1.72
C SER A 267 -11.62 -28.53 -0.91
N GLU A 268 -10.32 -28.20 -0.94
CA GLU A 268 -9.80 -26.96 -0.35
C GLU A 268 -10.47 -25.74 -1.00
N GLU A 269 -10.84 -24.76 -0.18
CA GLU A 269 -11.43 -23.52 -0.67
C GLU A 269 -10.36 -22.59 -1.22
N THR A 270 -10.10 -22.74 -2.52
CA THR A 270 -9.24 -21.86 -3.32
C THR A 270 -10.09 -20.99 -4.24
N GLN A 271 -9.49 -19.91 -4.79
CA GLN A 271 -10.22 -19.12 -5.79
C GLN A 271 -10.58 -19.96 -7.04
N GLY A 272 -9.69 -20.84 -7.52
CA GLY A 272 -9.98 -21.74 -8.65
C GLY A 272 -11.10 -22.74 -8.31
N HIS A 273 -11.12 -23.29 -7.07
CA HIS A 273 -12.20 -24.17 -6.66
C HIS A 273 -13.58 -23.51 -6.68
N LEU A 274 -13.69 -22.21 -6.34
CA LEU A 274 -14.97 -21.52 -6.37
C LEU A 274 -15.65 -21.55 -7.74
N LEU A 275 -14.89 -21.53 -8.85
CA LEU A 275 -15.41 -21.65 -10.21
C LEU A 275 -15.96 -23.05 -10.52
N GLN A 276 -15.58 -24.07 -9.75
CA GLN A 276 -15.91 -25.46 -9.99
C GLN A 276 -16.72 -26.06 -8.85
N CYS A 277 -17.01 -25.30 -7.80
CA CYS A 277 -17.71 -25.78 -6.62
C CYS A 277 -19.16 -26.19 -6.96
N PRO A 278 -19.55 -27.48 -6.83
CA PRO A 278 -20.83 -27.97 -7.34
C PRO A 278 -22.05 -27.24 -6.77
N PRO A 279 -22.18 -26.98 -5.45
CA PRO A 279 -23.30 -26.21 -4.91
C PRO A 279 -23.39 -24.78 -5.49
N LEU A 280 -22.25 -24.08 -5.63
CA LEU A 280 -22.22 -22.71 -6.14
C LEU A 280 -22.59 -22.64 -7.62
N VAL A 281 -22.01 -23.52 -8.44
CA VAL A 281 -22.25 -23.55 -9.91
C VAL A 281 -23.64 -24.05 -10.26
N LYS A 282 -24.22 -24.98 -9.45
CA LYS A 282 -25.57 -25.52 -9.71
C LYS A 282 -26.63 -24.44 -9.71
N ASN A 283 -26.54 -23.47 -8.81
CA ASN A 283 -27.53 -22.41 -8.65
C ASN A 283 -27.38 -21.32 -9.73
N LEU A 284 -26.21 -21.18 -10.32
CA LEU A 284 -25.92 -20.24 -11.39
C LEU A 284 -26.16 -20.90 -12.77
N LYS A 285 -27.44 -21.10 -13.11
CA LYS A 285 -27.86 -21.83 -14.32
C LYS A 285 -27.20 -21.36 -15.62
N TYR A 286 -26.91 -20.05 -15.74
CA TYR A 286 -26.26 -19.46 -16.92
C TYR A 286 -24.78 -19.82 -17.04
N LEU A 287 -24.16 -20.29 -15.96
CA LEU A 287 -22.78 -20.80 -15.98
C LEU A 287 -22.67 -22.20 -16.54
N ARG A 288 -23.79 -22.96 -16.60
CA ARG A 288 -23.80 -24.29 -17.20
C ARG A 288 -23.45 -24.18 -18.69
N GLY A 289 -22.25 -24.62 -19.06
CA GLY A 289 -21.72 -24.54 -20.43
C GLY A 289 -20.76 -23.38 -20.72
N LYS A 290 -20.66 -22.36 -19.83
CA LYS A 290 -19.64 -21.29 -19.95
C LYS A 290 -18.41 -21.55 -19.06
N THR A 291 -18.58 -22.23 -17.92
CA THR A 291 -17.50 -22.53 -16.98
C THR A 291 -16.47 -23.51 -17.53
N SER A 292 -16.84 -24.37 -18.49
CA SER A 292 -15.89 -25.27 -19.16
C SER A 292 -14.86 -24.55 -20.04
N LYS A 293 -15.11 -23.28 -20.38
CA LYS A 293 -14.22 -22.42 -21.18
C LYS A 293 -13.54 -21.32 -20.36
N LEU A 294 -13.90 -21.17 -19.07
CA LEU A 294 -13.36 -20.14 -18.20
C LEU A 294 -12.32 -20.75 -17.28
N ASP A 295 -11.09 -20.32 -17.47
CA ASP A 295 -9.95 -20.67 -16.63
C ASP A 295 -9.60 -19.47 -15.74
N GLU A 296 -9.03 -19.74 -14.57
CA GLU A 296 -8.47 -18.75 -13.64
C GLU A 296 -7.46 -17.82 -14.35
N ASN A 297 -6.86 -18.26 -15.46
CA ASN A 297 -5.96 -17.46 -16.27
C ASN A 297 -6.61 -16.22 -16.89
N HIS A 298 -7.94 -16.20 -17.11
CA HIS A 298 -8.68 -15.03 -17.61
C HIS A 298 -8.58 -13.81 -16.69
N ILE A 299 -8.20 -14.01 -15.41
CA ILE A 299 -7.91 -12.94 -14.46
C ILE A 299 -6.72 -12.07 -14.93
N TYR A 300 -5.81 -12.67 -15.69
CA TYR A 300 -4.59 -12.04 -16.21
C TYR A 300 -4.67 -11.78 -17.74
N GLY A 301 -5.80 -12.09 -18.34
CA GLY A 301 -6.04 -11.91 -19.77
C GLY A 301 -6.32 -10.44 -20.15
N ASP A 302 -6.89 -10.26 -21.34
CA ASP A 302 -7.33 -8.95 -21.79
C ASP A 302 -8.49 -8.40 -20.95
N ILE A 303 -8.85 -7.13 -21.18
CA ILE A 303 -9.88 -6.45 -20.36
C ILE A 303 -11.27 -7.11 -20.50
N GLU A 304 -11.62 -7.66 -21.66
CA GLU A 304 -12.89 -8.35 -21.88
C GLU A 304 -12.97 -9.64 -21.04
N GLN A 305 -11.89 -10.41 -21.03
CA GLN A 305 -11.76 -11.60 -20.20
C GLN A 305 -11.83 -11.26 -18.71
N GLN A 306 -11.16 -10.18 -18.31
CA GLN A 306 -11.19 -9.69 -16.92
C GLN A 306 -12.58 -9.25 -16.49
N ILE A 307 -13.34 -8.57 -17.36
CA ILE A 307 -14.72 -8.17 -17.08
C ILE A 307 -15.63 -9.42 -16.95
N GLN A 308 -15.48 -10.38 -17.85
CA GLN A 308 -16.27 -11.61 -17.78
C GLN A 308 -16.00 -12.39 -16.49
N ILE A 309 -14.73 -12.61 -16.16
CA ILE A 309 -14.37 -13.42 -15.01
C ILE A 309 -14.75 -12.75 -13.68
N VAL A 310 -14.60 -11.43 -13.55
CA VAL A 310 -14.96 -10.73 -12.31
C VAL A 310 -16.46 -10.71 -12.06
N ASN A 311 -17.28 -10.61 -13.09
CA ASN A 311 -18.74 -10.71 -12.95
C ASN A 311 -19.16 -12.10 -12.45
N ILE A 312 -18.53 -13.15 -12.98
CA ILE A 312 -18.78 -14.52 -12.53
C ILE A 312 -18.37 -14.71 -11.07
N TYR A 313 -17.19 -14.22 -10.67
CA TYR A 313 -16.79 -14.28 -9.26
C TYR A 313 -17.71 -13.46 -8.36
N SER A 314 -18.22 -12.33 -8.83
CA SER A 314 -19.20 -11.53 -8.07
C SER A 314 -20.45 -12.37 -7.76
N ASP A 315 -21.02 -13.02 -8.76
CA ASP A 315 -22.21 -13.86 -8.61
C ASP A 315 -21.95 -15.10 -7.73
N ILE A 316 -20.79 -15.73 -7.89
CA ILE A 316 -20.36 -16.87 -7.07
C ILE A 316 -20.23 -16.46 -5.59
N LEU A 317 -19.66 -15.30 -5.31
CA LEU A 317 -19.49 -14.81 -3.94
C LEU A 317 -20.84 -14.43 -3.30
N GLU A 318 -21.75 -13.85 -4.06
CA GLU A 318 -23.11 -13.60 -3.58
C GLU A 318 -23.84 -14.91 -3.23
N GLU A 319 -23.73 -15.92 -4.07
CA GLU A 319 -24.34 -17.22 -3.80
C GLU A 319 -23.69 -17.93 -2.61
N ARG A 320 -22.36 -17.82 -2.46
CA ARG A 320 -21.64 -18.32 -1.30
C ARG A 320 -22.15 -17.71 0.01
N GLU A 321 -22.41 -16.42 0.04
CA GLU A 321 -22.95 -15.77 1.24
C GLU A 321 -24.40 -16.22 1.53
N LYS A 322 -25.25 -16.38 0.53
CA LYS A 322 -26.60 -16.92 0.71
C LYS A 322 -26.56 -18.33 1.34
N LEU A 323 -25.70 -19.20 0.83
CA LEU A 323 -25.56 -20.55 1.40
C LEU A 323 -25.05 -20.51 2.85
N LYS A 324 -24.13 -19.64 3.20
CA LYS A 324 -23.66 -19.48 4.57
C LYS A 324 -24.76 -19.06 5.53
N HIS A 325 -25.64 -18.14 5.12
CA HIS A 325 -26.81 -17.73 5.93
C HIS A 325 -27.79 -18.89 6.13
N GLN A 326 -28.11 -19.63 5.07
CA GLN A 326 -28.98 -20.81 5.16
C GLN A 326 -28.47 -21.88 6.13
N PHE A 327 -27.14 -22.11 6.17
CA PHE A 327 -26.55 -23.06 7.13
C PHE A 327 -26.61 -22.54 8.57
N ARG A 328 -26.50 -21.24 8.82
CA ARG A 328 -26.60 -20.66 10.17
C ARG A 328 -28.04 -20.73 10.71
N ASP A 329 -29.03 -20.48 9.87
CA ASP A 329 -30.43 -20.48 10.26
C ASP A 329 -30.98 -21.90 10.53
N ASN A 330 -30.31 -22.92 9.96
CA ASN A 330 -30.66 -24.34 10.14
C ASN A 330 -29.90 -25.04 11.29
N ILE A 331 -29.04 -24.34 12.04
CA ILE A 331 -28.47 -24.91 13.28
C ILE A 331 -29.55 -24.81 14.36
N PRO A 332 -30.11 -25.94 14.90
CA PRO A 332 -31.03 -25.88 16.03
C PRO A 332 -30.32 -25.11 17.16
N GLN A 333 -30.97 -24.09 17.68
CA GLN A 333 -30.51 -23.45 18.90
C GLN A 333 -30.52 -24.56 19.98
N SER A 334 -29.34 -25.14 20.25
CA SER A 334 -29.20 -26.03 21.38
C SER A 334 -29.66 -25.27 22.60
N GLU A 335 -30.68 -25.81 23.26
CA GLU A 335 -31.21 -25.33 24.52
C GLU A 335 -30.07 -24.88 25.41
N GLY A 336 -30.15 -23.64 25.87
CA GLY A 336 -29.13 -23.06 26.74
C GLY A 336 -28.87 -23.97 27.94
N PRO A 337 -27.67 -23.95 28.52
CA PRO A 337 -27.36 -24.79 29.67
C PRO A 337 -28.38 -24.51 30.76
N VAL A 338 -29.13 -25.56 31.14
CA VAL A 338 -29.98 -25.59 32.32
C VAL A 338 -29.08 -25.24 33.51
N HIS A 339 -29.23 -24.03 34.03
CA HIS A 339 -28.58 -23.64 35.27
C HIS A 339 -29.11 -24.52 36.42
N PRO A 340 -28.29 -25.32 37.10
CA PRO A 340 -28.67 -25.89 38.35
C PRO A 340 -28.79 -24.74 39.37
N SER A 341 -29.97 -24.56 39.89
CA SER A 341 -30.27 -23.71 41.03
C SER A 341 -29.47 -24.18 42.25
N HIS A 342 -28.40 -23.47 42.59
CA HIS A 342 -27.77 -23.56 43.92
C HIS A 342 -27.81 -22.20 44.61
N SER A 343 -28.43 -22.31 45.79
CA SER A 343 -28.68 -21.33 46.82
C SER A 343 -27.43 -20.53 47.25
N VAL A 344 -27.66 -19.27 47.38
CA VAL A 344 -27.20 -18.30 48.41
C VAL A 344 -25.96 -18.65 49.19
N GLY A 345 -24.94 -17.89 49.02
CA GLY A 345 -23.82 -17.68 49.94
C GLY A 345 -23.28 -16.27 49.79
N VAL A 346 -23.74 -15.39 50.70
CA VAL A 346 -23.20 -14.04 50.92
C VAL A 346 -21.77 -14.17 51.41
N LEU A 347 -20.82 -13.57 50.75
CA LEU A 347 -19.53 -13.20 51.37
C LEU A 347 -19.02 -11.87 50.81
N GLN A 348 -18.55 -11.10 51.74
CA GLN A 348 -18.23 -9.69 51.78
C GLN A 348 -17.03 -9.27 50.94
N HIS A 349 -17.06 -7.98 50.64
CA HIS A 349 -15.97 -7.14 50.15
C HIS A 349 -14.58 -7.41 50.75
N THR A 350 -13.56 -7.44 49.89
CA THR A 350 -12.26 -6.87 50.20
C THR A 350 -11.68 -6.19 48.94
N SER A 351 -11.44 -4.91 49.10
CA SER A 351 -10.65 -4.04 48.24
C SER A 351 -9.20 -4.53 48.14
N CYS A 352 -8.60 -4.52 46.96
CA CYS A 352 -7.16 -4.53 46.86
C CYS A 352 -6.68 -3.50 45.84
N ASP A 353 -5.71 -2.75 46.32
CA ASP A 353 -5.10 -1.56 45.80
C ASP A 353 -4.31 -1.76 44.52
N ASN A 354 -4.24 -0.66 43.77
CA ASN A 354 -3.27 -0.37 42.74
C ASN A 354 -1.83 -0.46 43.25
N SER A 355 -0.99 -1.21 42.57
CA SER A 355 0.46 -0.98 42.63
C SER A 355 1.06 -0.97 41.23
N VAL A 356 1.59 0.17 40.91
CA VAL A 356 2.43 0.55 39.77
C VAL A 356 3.70 -0.30 39.81
N LEU A 357 4.03 -0.98 38.72
CA LEU A 357 5.36 -1.54 38.47
C LEU A 357 6.07 -0.72 37.39
N VAL A 358 7.02 0.09 37.87
CA VAL A 358 8.09 0.70 37.05
C VAL A 358 9.14 -0.40 36.82
N CYS A 359 9.46 -0.71 35.58
CA CYS A 359 10.68 -1.45 35.24
C CYS A 359 11.64 -0.52 34.49
N ASN A 360 12.74 -0.21 35.20
CA ASN A 360 13.99 0.27 34.61
C ASN A 360 14.75 -0.92 33.99
N GLY A 361 15.39 -0.65 32.82
CA GLY A 361 16.31 -1.54 32.12
C GLY A 361 16.60 -0.99 30.74
#